data_d2d20cce272fd74e684cd5b990b95eeb
#
_entry.id   d2d20cce272fd74e684cd5b990b95eeb
#
_cell.length_a   1.000
_cell.length_b   1.000
_cell.length_c   1.000
_cell.angle_alpha   90.00
_cell.angle_beta   90.00
_cell.angle_gamma   90.00
#
_symmetry.space_group_name_H-M   'P 1'
#
loop_
_entity.id
_entity.type
_entity.pdbx_description
1 polymer ?
#
loop_
_entity_poly.entity_id
_entity_poly.type
_entity_poly.pdbx_seq_one_letter_code
_entity_poly.pdbx_strand_id
1 'polypeptide(L)'
;MTTAARNPDPGVDLPVNTWFTPGVRGIGTASFFSDLGHEIPTALLPSLLTVTLGAPAAALGLVEGIADGLGGAAKFAGGPLGDDPSRRRATAVAGYTITAVLSAAIGSATSVAQVATLRAGAWAARGIRGPSRNALLADVVHPSAYGRAFGFERAMDNLGAVGGPLLALALVAWVGTRWAITLSVIPGLLAVLAILYAIRKAPKLADRPRRPLRFQVRPVLKGRLGRLLIGVTFFEVGNVAATLLILRATEQLTTDLGLDRATVLALFLYAGYNLTATLASFPAGRLSDRLGSGGPQRVLLVGVLMFAIAYLGFATNSTNIWFLLAPFLLAGVAIGFVETAEHAAVAAQAPEEIRGSAFGLLAAIQSLGNLAASAIAGLIWTLVSPTAAFYYLVTWMIAAAIVIAFAHRPSLRIKP
;
A
#
# COMPACT_ATOMS: atom_id res chain seq x y z
N MET A 1 -25.90 7.40 -35.67
CA MET A 1 -26.37 7.84 -34.35
C MET A 1 -25.28 7.58 -33.34
N THR A 2 -24.53 8.61 -33.01
CA THR A 2 -23.42 8.66 -32.07
C THR A 2 -24.00 8.65 -30.66
N THR A 3 -23.87 7.53 -29.95
CA THR A 3 -24.11 7.51 -28.50
C THR A 3 -22.97 8.25 -27.82
N ALA A 4 -23.21 9.53 -27.56
CA ALA A 4 -22.39 10.34 -26.67
C ALA A 4 -22.22 9.64 -25.33
N ALA A 5 -20.99 9.49 -24.87
CA ALA A 5 -20.66 9.12 -23.52
C ALA A 5 -21.47 10.04 -22.57
N ARG A 6 -22.33 9.44 -21.75
CA ARG A 6 -23.06 10.18 -20.71
C ARG A 6 -22.04 10.89 -19.85
N ASN A 7 -22.11 12.19 -19.90
CA ASN A 7 -21.43 13.10 -18.99
C ASN A 7 -21.72 12.69 -17.54
N PRO A 8 -20.74 12.70 -16.65
CA PRO A 8 -21.03 12.50 -15.23
C PRO A 8 -21.92 13.63 -14.73
N ASP A 9 -22.81 13.26 -13.83
CA ASP A 9 -23.82 14.04 -13.12
C ASP A 9 -23.42 15.52 -12.86
N PRO A 10 -24.30 16.51 -13.11
CA PRO A 10 -23.96 17.94 -13.00
C PRO A 10 -23.99 18.45 -11.55
N GLY A 11 -23.21 17.81 -10.66
CA GLY A 11 -23.29 18.12 -9.23
C GLY A 11 -22.07 18.84 -8.65
N VAL A 12 -20.87 18.71 -9.20
CA VAL A 12 -19.68 19.42 -8.69
C VAL A 12 -18.71 19.66 -9.85
N ASP A 13 -18.63 20.89 -10.33
CA ASP A 13 -17.56 21.33 -11.23
C ASP A 13 -16.22 21.38 -10.48
N LEU A 14 -15.52 20.26 -10.46
CA LEU A 14 -14.14 20.22 -9.97
C LEU A 14 -13.25 20.90 -11.02
N PRO A 15 -12.48 21.94 -10.67
CA PRO A 15 -11.66 22.64 -11.63
C PRO A 15 -10.59 21.70 -12.23
N VAL A 16 -10.61 21.54 -13.55
CA VAL A 16 -9.75 20.63 -14.33
C VAL A 16 -8.25 20.87 -14.08
N ASN A 17 -7.86 22.10 -13.74
CA ASN A 17 -6.46 22.52 -13.61
C ASN A 17 -5.89 22.44 -12.19
N THR A 18 -6.71 22.23 -11.15
CA THR A 18 -6.24 22.26 -9.75
C THR A 18 -6.38 20.88 -9.09
N TRP A 19 -5.40 20.01 -9.34
CA TRP A 19 -5.38 18.68 -8.72
C TRP A 19 -4.99 18.70 -7.23
N PHE A 20 -4.15 19.68 -6.82
CA PHE A 20 -3.64 19.79 -5.46
C PHE A 20 -4.63 20.55 -4.55
N THR A 21 -5.85 20.02 -4.50
CA THR A 21 -6.94 20.58 -3.71
C THR A 21 -6.69 20.46 -2.20
N PRO A 22 -7.39 21.22 -1.34
CA PRO A 22 -7.35 21.01 0.09
C PRO A 22 -7.70 19.59 0.51
N GLY A 23 -8.61 18.91 -0.22
CA GLY A 23 -8.94 17.50 0.01
C GLY A 23 -7.75 16.58 -0.23
N VAL A 24 -7.07 16.72 -1.37
CA VAL A 24 -5.86 15.95 -1.70
C VAL A 24 -4.75 16.18 -0.68
N ARG A 25 -4.48 17.45 -0.33
CA ARG A 25 -3.48 17.79 0.70
C ARG A 25 -3.80 17.13 2.03
N GLY A 26 -5.05 17.26 2.48
CA GLY A 26 -5.45 16.70 3.78
C GLY A 26 -5.38 15.17 3.80
N ILE A 27 -5.79 14.47 2.72
CA ILE A 27 -5.70 12.99 2.65
C ILE A 27 -4.24 12.54 2.61
N GLY A 28 -3.37 13.16 1.79
CA GLY A 28 -1.94 12.81 1.76
C GLY A 28 -1.25 13.09 3.10
N THR A 29 -1.53 14.23 3.74
CA THR A 29 -1.02 14.53 5.08
C THR A 29 -1.53 13.52 6.13
N ALA A 30 -2.79 13.08 6.02
CA ALA A 30 -3.33 12.03 6.90
C ALA A 30 -2.61 10.68 6.69
N SER A 31 -2.28 10.31 5.45
CA SER A 31 -1.48 9.11 5.16
C SER A 31 -0.09 9.22 5.78
N PHE A 32 0.61 10.33 5.57
CA PHE A 32 1.94 10.56 6.14
C PHE A 32 1.94 10.40 7.67
N PHE A 33 1.10 11.15 8.37
CA PHE A 33 1.08 11.10 9.84
C PHE A 33 0.56 9.77 10.37
N SER A 34 -0.34 9.11 9.66
CA SER A 34 -0.82 7.79 10.05
C SER A 34 0.29 6.74 9.97
N ASP A 35 1.09 6.75 8.91
CA ASP A 35 2.17 5.80 8.74
C ASP A 35 3.33 6.14 9.65
N LEU A 36 3.66 7.41 9.80
CA LEU A 36 4.62 7.86 10.80
C LEU A 36 4.28 7.32 12.21
N GLY A 37 3.00 7.46 12.62
CA GLY A 37 2.57 7.00 13.93
C GLY A 37 2.48 5.49 14.07
N HIS A 38 2.09 4.80 13.00
CA HIS A 38 1.92 3.35 12.98
C HIS A 38 3.25 2.58 12.93
N GLU A 39 4.24 3.13 12.27
CA GLU A 39 5.56 2.51 12.16
C GLU A 39 6.37 2.58 13.47
N ILE A 40 6.05 3.50 14.38
CA ILE A 40 6.70 3.53 15.70
C ILE A 40 6.46 2.23 16.48
N PRO A 41 5.22 1.81 16.78
CA PRO A 41 4.99 0.53 17.45
C PRO A 41 5.45 -0.66 16.60
N THR A 42 5.39 -0.61 15.26
CA THR A 42 5.88 -1.66 14.38
C THR A 42 7.38 -1.90 14.59
N ALA A 43 8.17 -0.84 14.55
CA ALA A 43 9.62 -0.91 14.74
C ALA A 43 10.02 -1.37 16.16
N LEU A 44 9.21 -1.05 17.16
CA LEU A 44 9.51 -1.33 18.58
C LEU A 44 8.86 -2.61 19.11
N LEU A 45 7.98 -3.26 18.33
CA LEU A 45 7.28 -4.45 18.75
C LEU A 45 8.19 -5.62 19.12
N PRO A 46 9.29 -5.90 18.37
CA PRO A 46 10.24 -6.93 18.76
C PRO A 46 10.82 -6.67 20.14
N SER A 47 11.30 -5.46 20.41
CA SER A 47 11.88 -5.07 21.71
C SER A 47 10.86 -5.12 22.84
N LEU A 48 9.61 -4.67 22.60
CA LEU A 48 8.55 -4.75 23.60
C LEU A 48 8.25 -6.20 23.97
N LEU A 49 8.10 -7.09 22.98
CA LEU A 49 7.76 -8.49 23.24
C LEU A 49 8.91 -9.27 23.88
N THR A 50 10.12 -9.18 23.33
CA THR A 50 11.22 -10.03 23.76
C THR A 50 11.98 -9.47 24.97
N VAL A 51 12.28 -8.18 24.98
CA VAL A 51 13.06 -7.57 26.06
C VAL A 51 12.19 -7.13 27.24
N THR A 52 11.03 -6.47 26.93
CA THR A 52 10.20 -5.88 28.00
C THR A 52 9.24 -6.90 28.62
N LEU A 53 8.63 -7.77 27.80
CA LEU A 53 7.67 -8.79 28.26
C LEU A 53 8.29 -10.17 28.42
N GLY A 54 9.56 -10.38 28.03
CA GLY A 54 10.24 -11.68 28.15
C GLY A 54 9.65 -12.80 27.29
N ALA A 55 8.91 -12.46 26.23
CA ALA A 55 8.25 -13.41 25.37
C ALA A 55 9.24 -14.07 24.37
N PRO A 56 9.03 -15.34 23.97
CA PRO A 56 9.84 -15.95 22.94
C PRO A 56 9.61 -15.29 21.58
N ALA A 57 10.62 -15.35 20.69
CA ALA A 57 10.52 -14.76 19.34
C ALA A 57 9.31 -15.28 18.52
N ALA A 58 8.87 -16.53 18.78
CA ALA A 58 7.67 -17.09 18.17
C ALA A 58 6.39 -16.26 18.47
N ALA A 59 6.33 -15.57 19.62
CA ALA A 59 5.22 -14.69 19.97
C ALA A 59 5.12 -13.49 19.00
N LEU A 60 6.24 -12.94 18.54
CA LEU A 60 6.26 -11.87 17.54
C LEU A 60 5.63 -12.36 16.22
N GLY A 61 6.06 -13.52 15.74
CA GLY A 61 5.50 -14.09 14.50
C GLY A 61 4.00 -14.35 14.59
N LEU A 62 3.52 -14.83 15.75
CA LEU A 62 2.09 -15.05 15.99
C LEU A 62 1.31 -13.73 16.01
N VAL A 63 1.81 -12.71 16.72
CA VAL A 63 1.17 -11.38 16.82
C VAL A 63 1.07 -10.73 15.44
N GLU A 64 2.14 -10.71 14.67
CA GLU A 64 2.14 -10.14 13.31
C GLU A 64 1.27 -10.95 12.35
N GLY A 65 1.35 -12.28 12.37
CA GLY A 65 0.53 -13.14 11.54
C GLY A 65 -0.98 -12.95 11.76
N ILE A 66 -1.42 -12.83 13.02
CA ILE A 66 -2.82 -12.54 13.35
C ILE A 66 -3.20 -11.14 12.85
N ALA A 67 -2.35 -10.15 13.08
CA ALA A 67 -2.60 -8.77 12.68
C ALA A 67 -2.73 -8.63 11.17
N ASP A 68 -1.81 -9.21 10.40
CA ASP A 68 -1.81 -9.17 8.94
C ASP A 68 -3.01 -9.92 8.34
N GLY A 69 -3.33 -11.10 8.88
CA GLY A 69 -4.50 -11.86 8.45
C GLY A 69 -5.81 -11.10 8.66
N LEU A 70 -6.00 -10.52 9.84
CA LEU A 70 -7.18 -9.69 10.13
C LEU A 70 -7.19 -8.38 9.33
N GLY A 71 -6.03 -7.75 9.14
CA GLY A 71 -5.88 -6.57 8.30
C GLY A 71 -6.30 -6.82 6.86
N GLY A 72 -5.86 -7.94 6.27
CA GLY A 72 -6.24 -8.35 4.92
C GLY A 72 -7.74 -8.58 4.78
N ALA A 73 -8.35 -9.34 5.69
CA ALA A 73 -9.81 -9.56 5.72
C ALA A 73 -10.58 -8.24 5.90
N ALA A 74 -10.09 -7.36 6.76
CA ALA A 74 -10.70 -6.07 7.04
C ALA A 74 -10.65 -5.12 5.83
N LYS A 75 -9.61 -5.15 5.01
CA LYS A 75 -9.52 -4.40 3.74
C LYS A 75 -10.65 -4.78 2.80
N PHE A 76 -10.94 -6.07 2.65
CA PHE A 76 -12.06 -6.55 1.85
C PHE A 76 -13.40 -6.12 2.46
N ALA A 77 -13.58 -6.31 3.76
CA ALA A 77 -14.81 -5.93 4.48
C ALA A 77 -15.07 -4.40 4.46
N GLY A 78 -14.03 -3.58 4.35
CA GLY A 78 -14.12 -2.12 4.23
C GLY A 78 -14.69 -1.64 2.89
N GLY A 79 -14.67 -2.48 1.84
CA GLY A 79 -15.14 -2.14 0.51
C GLY A 79 -16.59 -1.61 0.48
N PRO A 80 -17.59 -2.38 0.97
CA PRO A 80 -18.98 -1.93 1.01
C PRO A 80 -19.22 -0.64 1.80
N LEU A 81 -18.41 -0.37 2.83
CA LEU A 81 -18.45 0.89 3.58
C LEU A 81 -17.94 2.07 2.74
N GLY A 82 -16.98 1.81 1.86
CA GLY A 82 -16.47 2.77 0.90
C GLY A 82 -17.42 3.04 -0.27
N ASP A 83 -18.36 2.15 -0.59
CA ASP A 83 -19.35 2.35 -1.64
C ASP A 83 -20.46 3.35 -1.25
N ASP A 84 -20.73 3.51 0.05
CA ASP A 84 -21.73 4.44 0.56
C ASP A 84 -21.11 5.80 0.89
N PRO A 85 -21.39 6.87 0.12
CA PRO A 85 -20.85 8.20 0.36
C PRO A 85 -21.15 8.75 1.76
N SER A 86 -22.29 8.37 2.35
CA SER A 86 -22.70 8.82 3.69
C SER A 86 -21.84 8.19 4.80
N ARG A 87 -21.40 6.95 4.61
CA ARG A 87 -20.59 6.19 5.59
C ARG A 87 -19.09 6.36 5.37
N ARG A 88 -18.65 6.57 4.13
CA ARG A 88 -17.25 6.70 3.71
C ARG A 88 -16.44 7.65 4.58
N ARG A 89 -17.03 8.85 4.86
CA ARG A 89 -16.37 9.87 5.70
C ARG A 89 -16.23 9.42 7.16
N ALA A 90 -17.28 8.88 7.73
CA ALA A 90 -17.28 8.38 9.11
C ALA A 90 -16.33 7.18 9.27
N THR A 91 -16.34 6.25 8.31
CA THR A 91 -15.43 5.08 8.28
C THR A 91 -13.97 5.51 8.22
N ALA A 92 -13.63 6.50 7.39
CA ALA A 92 -12.28 7.02 7.33
C ALA A 92 -11.85 7.62 8.67
N VAL A 93 -12.64 8.53 9.24
CA VAL A 93 -12.30 9.18 10.53
C VAL A 93 -12.20 8.14 11.66
N ALA A 94 -13.19 7.24 11.79
CA ALA A 94 -13.16 6.20 12.80
C ALA A 94 -11.95 5.29 12.67
N GLY A 95 -11.61 4.88 11.43
CA GLY A 95 -10.45 4.03 11.17
C GLY A 95 -9.13 4.70 11.57
N TYR A 96 -8.93 5.99 11.24
CA TYR A 96 -7.75 6.75 11.69
C TYR A 96 -7.69 6.86 13.21
N THR A 97 -8.81 7.18 13.87
CA THR A 97 -8.87 7.33 15.32
C THR A 97 -8.60 6.02 16.04
N ILE A 98 -9.27 4.94 15.64
CA ILE A 98 -9.09 3.62 16.26
C ILE A 98 -7.65 3.12 16.05
N THR A 99 -7.10 3.26 14.85
CA THR A 99 -5.70 2.89 14.59
C THR A 99 -4.74 3.65 15.51
N ALA A 100 -4.90 4.99 15.64
CA ALA A 100 -4.05 5.82 16.49
C ALA A 100 -4.11 5.41 17.97
N VAL A 101 -5.33 5.22 18.50
CA VAL A 101 -5.54 4.87 19.90
C VAL A 101 -5.03 3.46 20.22
N LEU A 102 -5.39 2.47 19.40
CA LEU A 102 -4.98 1.09 19.65
C LEU A 102 -3.47 0.88 19.46
N SER A 103 -2.86 1.53 18.47
CA SER A 103 -1.41 1.47 18.28
C SER A 103 -0.66 2.06 19.48
N ALA A 104 -1.09 3.21 19.98
CA ALA A 104 -0.49 3.84 21.16
C ALA A 104 -0.72 3.01 22.45
N ALA A 105 -1.91 2.41 22.59
CA ALA A 105 -2.25 1.57 23.75
C ALA A 105 -1.35 0.33 23.88
N ILE A 106 -0.70 -0.12 22.80
CA ILE A 106 0.32 -1.20 22.86
C ILE A 106 1.42 -0.85 23.87
N GLY A 107 1.80 0.42 24.04
CA GLY A 107 2.79 0.85 25.01
C GLY A 107 2.44 0.55 26.48
N SER A 108 1.14 0.46 26.79
CA SER A 108 0.64 0.11 28.15
C SER A 108 0.41 -1.38 28.35
N ALA A 109 0.57 -2.22 27.32
CA ALA A 109 0.31 -3.65 27.41
C ALA A 109 1.26 -4.35 28.38
N THR A 110 0.71 -5.26 29.18
CA THR A 110 1.45 -6.06 30.18
C THR A 110 1.55 -7.53 29.83
N SER A 111 0.89 -7.97 28.75
CA SER A 111 0.94 -9.35 28.27
C SER A 111 0.95 -9.44 26.75
N VAL A 112 1.48 -10.56 26.23
CA VAL A 112 1.49 -10.85 24.78
C VAL A 112 0.07 -10.84 24.19
N ALA A 113 -0.91 -11.37 24.92
CA ALA A 113 -2.30 -11.40 24.47
C ALA A 113 -2.89 -9.99 24.30
N GLN A 114 -2.58 -9.06 25.20
CA GLN A 114 -2.99 -7.66 25.07
C GLN A 114 -2.33 -7.01 23.84
N VAL A 115 -1.01 -7.23 23.64
CA VAL A 115 -0.30 -6.73 22.45
C VAL A 115 -0.96 -7.28 21.18
N ALA A 116 -1.22 -8.60 21.13
CA ALA A 116 -1.86 -9.23 19.96
C ALA A 116 -3.23 -8.64 19.67
N THR A 117 -4.07 -8.46 20.69
CA THR A 117 -5.42 -7.90 20.54
C THR A 117 -5.40 -6.45 20.06
N LEU A 118 -4.55 -5.61 20.66
CA LEU A 118 -4.41 -4.20 20.28
C LEU A 118 -3.84 -4.05 18.86
N ARG A 119 -2.82 -4.84 18.52
CA ARG A 119 -2.22 -4.86 17.19
C ARG A 119 -3.21 -5.32 16.13
N ALA A 120 -3.90 -6.43 16.36
CA ALA A 120 -4.92 -6.95 15.46
C ALA A 120 -6.07 -5.95 15.25
N GLY A 121 -6.55 -5.31 16.32
CA GLY A 121 -7.57 -4.27 16.25
C GLY A 121 -7.11 -3.04 15.47
N ALA A 122 -5.88 -2.58 15.67
CA ALA A 122 -5.30 -1.47 14.93
C ALA A 122 -5.19 -1.79 13.43
N TRP A 123 -4.74 -3.02 13.07
CA TRP A 123 -4.62 -3.51 11.70
C TRP A 123 -5.99 -3.62 11.03
N ALA A 124 -6.98 -4.17 11.73
CA ALA A 124 -8.35 -4.26 11.23
C ALA A 124 -8.96 -2.87 10.96
N ALA A 125 -8.79 -1.91 11.87
CA ALA A 125 -9.25 -0.55 11.68
C ALA A 125 -8.57 0.13 10.48
N ARG A 126 -7.25 -0.06 10.32
CA ARG A 126 -6.48 0.40 9.16
C ARG A 126 -7.00 -0.24 7.86
N GLY A 127 -7.28 -1.55 7.89
CA GLY A 127 -7.84 -2.28 6.75
C GLY A 127 -9.19 -1.72 6.31
N ILE A 128 -10.13 -1.57 7.23
CA ILE A 128 -11.49 -1.07 6.95
C ILE A 128 -11.48 0.34 6.37
N ARG A 129 -10.60 1.23 6.83
CA ARG A 129 -10.55 2.63 6.36
C ARG A 129 -9.97 2.78 4.96
N GLY A 130 -9.07 1.89 4.53
CA GLY A 130 -8.32 2.00 3.28
C GLY A 130 -9.21 2.23 2.05
N PRO A 131 -10.18 1.37 1.76
CA PRO A 131 -11.12 1.55 0.64
C PRO A 131 -11.89 2.87 0.72
N SER A 132 -12.34 3.26 1.91
CA SER A 132 -13.06 4.52 2.14
C SER A 132 -12.18 5.74 1.88
N ARG A 133 -10.92 5.74 2.33
CA ARG A 133 -9.93 6.79 2.08
C ARG A 133 -9.66 6.94 0.59
N ASN A 134 -9.41 5.84 -0.11
CA ASN A 134 -9.10 5.85 -1.53
C ASN A 134 -10.29 6.34 -2.36
N ALA A 135 -11.50 5.94 -2.00
CA ALA A 135 -12.71 6.45 -2.63
C ALA A 135 -12.92 7.95 -2.36
N LEU A 136 -12.64 8.44 -1.13
CA LEU A 136 -12.67 9.88 -0.81
C LEU A 136 -11.64 10.66 -1.62
N LEU A 137 -10.45 10.12 -1.84
CA LEU A 137 -9.43 10.77 -2.68
C LEU A 137 -9.92 10.94 -4.12
N ALA A 138 -10.55 9.91 -4.67
CA ALA A 138 -11.14 9.99 -6.00
C ALA A 138 -12.31 10.99 -6.09
N ASP A 139 -13.06 11.22 -5.00
CA ASP A 139 -14.18 12.16 -4.97
C ASP A 139 -13.76 13.65 -4.95
N VAL A 140 -12.53 13.95 -4.51
CA VAL A 140 -12.05 15.33 -4.31
C VAL A 140 -11.15 15.83 -5.44
N VAL A 141 -11.00 15.05 -6.52
CA VAL A 141 -10.13 15.35 -7.66
C VAL A 141 -10.82 15.01 -8.98
N HIS A 142 -10.54 15.81 -10.00
CA HIS A 142 -11.06 15.54 -11.36
C HIS A 142 -10.42 14.24 -11.91
N PRO A 143 -11.16 13.40 -12.68
CA PRO A 143 -10.65 12.13 -13.20
C PRO A 143 -9.35 12.22 -14.01
N SER A 144 -9.10 13.35 -14.69
CA SER A 144 -7.85 13.60 -15.43
C SER A 144 -6.61 13.77 -14.54
N ALA A 145 -6.78 13.77 -13.22
CA ALA A 145 -5.71 14.00 -12.27
C ALA A 145 -5.60 12.90 -11.19
N TYR A 146 -6.26 11.76 -11.41
CA TYR A 146 -6.16 10.63 -10.48
C TYR A 146 -4.72 10.15 -10.29
N GLY A 147 -3.93 10.11 -11.36
CA GLY A 147 -2.51 9.73 -11.27
C GLY A 147 -1.74 10.61 -10.29
N ARG A 148 -1.81 11.95 -10.45
CA ARG A 148 -1.13 12.89 -9.55
C ARG A 148 -1.62 12.82 -8.12
N ALA A 149 -2.93 12.64 -7.90
CA ALA A 149 -3.51 12.57 -6.57
C ALA A 149 -3.08 11.29 -5.82
N PHE A 150 -3.18 10.14 -6.48
CA PHE A 150 -2.73 8.87 -5.89
C PHE A 150 -1.20 8.80 -5.77
N GLY A 151 -0.45 9.34 -6.73
CA GLY A 151 1.00 9.44 -6.65
C GLY A 151 1.48 10.30 -5.46
N PHE A 152 0.80 11.42 -5.21
CA PHE A 152 1.08 12.23 -4.02
C PHE A 152 0.73 11.47 -2.73
N GLU A 153 -0.42 10.83 -2.69
CA GLU A 153 -0.85 10.08 -1.51
C GLU A 153 0.10 8.91 -1.21
N ARG A 154 0.54 8.15 -2.23
CA ARG A 154 1.53 7.07 -2.07
C ARG A 154 2.90 7.59 -1.63
N ALA A 155 3.35 8.72 -2.19
CA ALA A 155 4.58 9.36 -1.77
C ALA A 155 4.55 9.76 -0.28
N MET A 156 3.43 10.30 0.19
CA MET A 156 3.25 10.68 1.59
C MET A 156 3.19 9.46 2.52
N ASP A 157 2.52 8.38 2.10
CA ASP A 157 2.46 7.09 2.81
C ASP A 157 3.87 6.51 2.99
N ASN A 158 4.63 6.37 1.90
CA ASN A 158 6.01 5.86 1.91
C ASN A 158 6.95 6.77 2.74
N LEU A 159 6.79 8.09 2.68
CA LEU A 159 7.58 9.02 3.48
C LEU A 159 7.30 8.84 4.99
N GLY A 160 6.05 8.57 5.35
CA GLY A 160 5.67 8.22 6.73
C GLY A 160 6.32 6.92 7.19
N ALA A 161 6.34 5.91 6.30
CA ALA A 161 6.96 4.62 6.57
C ALA A 161 8.50 4.72 6.77
N VAL A 162 9.17 5.65 6.09
CA VAL A 162 10.60 5.95 6.34
C VAL A 162 10.78 6.70 7.64
N GLY A 163 9.95 7.70 7.89
CA GLY A 163 10.08 8.59 9.06
C GLY A 163 9.74 7.91 10.39
N GLY A 164 8.82 6.93 10.38
CA GLY A 164 8.35 6.25 11.60
C GLY A 164 9.45 5.53 12.38
N PRO A 165 10.21 4.62 11.77
CA PRO A 165 11.33 3.95 12.44
C PRO A 165 12.42 4.92 12.92
N LEU A 166 12.71 5.99 12.18
CA LEU A 166 13.67 7.01 12.59
C LEU A 166 13.17 7.77 13.81
N LEU A 167 11.89 8.13 13.82
CA LEU A 167 11.26 8.77 14.99
C LEU A 167 11.20 7.82 16.18
N ALA A 168 10.91 6.52 15.95
CA ALA A 168 10.93 5.51 16.99
C ALA A 168 12.31 5.40 17.67
N LEU A 169 13.38 5.38 16.87
CA LEU A 169 14.75 5.34 17.37
C LEU A 169 15.08 6.56 18.25
N ALA A 170 14.71 7.76 17.79
CA ALA A 170 14.90 8.98 18.55
C ALA A 170 14.12 8.98 19.88
N LEU A 171 12.85 8.56 19.84
CA LEU A 171 11.98 8.51 21.02
C LEU A 171 12.45 7.47 22.04
N VAL A 172 12.90 6.29 21.59
CA VAL A 172 13.41 5.26 22.52
C VAL A 172 14.61 5.75 23.29
N ALA A 173 15.52 6.48 22.65
CA ALA A 173 16.69 7.06 23.29
C ALA A 173 16.32 8.06 24.41
N TRP A 174 15.17 8.71 24.31
CA TRP A 174 14.72 9.74 25.28
C TRP A 174 13.83 9.16 26.38
N VAL A 175 12.84 8.36 26.02
CA VAL A 175 11.74 8.00 26.94
C VAL A 175 11.55 6.50 27.11
N GLY A 176 12.36 5.69 26.43
CA GLY A 176 12.27 4.24 26.45
C GLY A 176 11.11 3.67 25.60
N THR A 177 11.11 2.34 25.41
CA THR A 177 10.26 1.64 24.45
C THR A 177 8.75 1.88 24.69
N ARG A 178 8.27 1.75 25.91
CA ARG A 178 6.83 1.88 26.23
C ARG A 178 6.29 3.28 25.95
N TRP A 179 7.01 4.31 26.40
CA TRP A 179 6.60 5.69 26.18
C TRP A 179 6.75 6.10 24.72
N ALA A 180 7.78 5.63 24.01
CA ALA A 180 7.93 5.85 22.58
C ALA A 180 6.71 5.31 21.80
N ILE A 181 6.24 4.09 22.12
CA ILE A 181 5.01 3.53 21.53
C ILE A 181 3.79 4.37 21.91
N THR A 182 3.63 4.77 23.18
CA THR A 182 2.47 5.57 23.62
C THR A 182 2.45 6.93 22.92
N LEU A 183 3.59 7.57 22.72
CA LEU A 183 3.69 8.86 22.03
C LEU A 183 3.33 8.78 20.53
N SER A 184 3.25 7.59 19.95
CA SER A 184 2.73 7.41 18.58
C SER A 184 1.29 7.92 18.40
N VAL A 185 0.56 8.13 19.49
CA VAL A 185 -0.76 8.79 19.47
C VAL A 185 -0.69 10.19 18.86
N ILE A 186 0.42 10.91 19.04
CA ILE A 186 0.56 12.29 18.55
C ILE A 186 0.47 12.36 17.03
N PRO A 187 1.36 11.70 16.25
CA PRO A 187 1.19 11.65 14.81
C PRO A 187 -0.14 10.99 14.40
N GLY A 188 -0.63 9.96 15.13
CA GLY A 188 -1.92 9.37 14.87
C GLY A 188 -3.09 10.38 14.96
N LEU A 189 -3.12 11.25 15.97
CA LEU A 189 -4.12 12.31 16.11
C LEU A 189 -3.93 13.42 15.04
N LEU A 190 -2.71 13.74 14.66
CA LEU A 190 -2.45 14.64 13.53
C LEU A 190 -3.04 14.08 12.23
N ALA A 191 -2.98 12.76 12.01
CA ALA A 191 -3.65 12.12 10.90
C ALA A 191 -5.17 12.27 10.96
N VAL A 192 -5.77 12.15 12.15
CA VAL A 192 -7.22 12.38 12.35
C VAL A 192 -7.59 13.84 12.03
N LEU A 193 -6.81 14.79 12.49
CA LEU A 193 -7.05 16.21 12.17
C LEU A 193 -6.92 16.49 10.68
N ALA A 194 -5.94 15.90 10.01
CA ALA A 194 -5.72 16.05 8.58
C ALA A 194 -6.88 15.46 7.75
N ILE A 195 -7.41 14.28 8.10
CA ILE A 195 -8.56 13.71 7.39
C ILE A 195 -9.84 14.50 7.66
N LEU A 196 -10.04 15.00 8.86
CA LEU A 196 -11.16 15.91 9.18
C LEU A 196 -11.08 17.20 8.38
N TYR A 197 -9.88 17.79 8.24
CA TYR A 197 -9.65 18.95 7.39
C TYR A 197 -10.00 18.64 5.92
N ALA A 198 -9.54 17.51 5.39
CA ALA A 198 -9.87 17.10 4.03
C ALA A 198 -11.38 16.97 3.81
N ILE A 199 -12.09 16.32 4.73
CA ILE A 199 -13.53 16.10 4.65
C ILE A 199 -14.31 17.43 4.74
N ARG A 200 -13.90 18.36 5.61
CA ARG A 200 -14.53 19.68 5.73
C ARG A 200 -14.38 20.55 4.49
N LYS A 201 -13.28 20.39 3.78
CA LYS A 201 -12.97 21.15 2.55
C LYS A 201 -13.39 20.43 1.28
N ALA A 202 -13.76 19.15 1.37
CA ALA A 202 -14.31 18.40 0.24
C ALA A 202 -15.68 18.98 -0.18
N PRO A 203 -16.00 18.99 -1.48
CA PRO A 203 -17.33 19.36 -1.95
C PRO A 203 -18.40 18.57 -1.19
N LYS A 204 -19.48 19.23 -0.82
CA LYS A 204 -20.64 18.54 -0.25
C LYS A 204 -21.23 17.68 -1.37
N LEU A 205 -20.98 16.39 -1.32
CA LEU A 205 -21.78 15.44 -2.10
C LEU A 205 -23.23 15.63 -1.69
N ALA A 206 -24.12 15.84 -2.67
CA ALA A 206 -25.56 15.96 -2.41
C ALA A 206 -26.01 14.82 -1.49
N ASP A 207 -27.01 15.07 -0.65
CA ASP A 207 -27.61 14.05 0.25
C ASP A 207 -28.10 12.87 -0.60
N ARG A 208 -27.20 11.91 -0.81
CA ARG A 208 -27.50 10.68 -1.54
C ARG A 208 -28.09 9.66 -0.58
N PRO A 209 -29.12 8.91 -1.01
CA PRO A 209 -29.71 7.90 -0.17
C PRO A 209 -28.67 6.85 0.26
N ARG A 210 -28.78 6.39 1.50
CA ARG A 210 -27.92 5.33 2.03
C ARG A 210 -28.01 4.09 1.14
N ARG A 211 -26.84 3.55 0.75
CA ARG A 211 -26.77 2.34 -0.03
C ARG A 211 -26.72 1.10 0.89
N PRO A 212 -27.38 -0.01 0.50
CA PRO A 212 -27.26 -1.25 1.26
C PRO A 212 -25.83 -1.77 1.23
N LEU A 213 -25.33 -2.25 2.38
CA LEU A 213 -24.02 -2.87 2.47
C LEU A 213 -24.06 -4.23 1.77
N ARG A 214 -23.47 -4.31 0.58
CA ARG A 214 -23.39 -5.54 -0.22
C ARG A 214 -21.99 -5.68 -0.78
N PHE A 215 -21.44 -6.86 -0.73
CA PHE A 215 -20.18 -7.17 -1.40
C PHE A 215 -20.36 -7.20 -2.92
N GLN A 216 -19.78 -6.25 -3.61
CA GLN A 216 -19.93 -6.03 -5.06
C GLN A 216 -18.84 -6.76 -5.87
N VAL A 217 -18.48 -8.00 -5.52
CA VAL A 217 -17.37 -8.74 -6.16
C VAL A 217 -17.64 -8.98 -7.64
N ARG A 218 -18.84 -9.51 -7.98
CA ARG A 218 -19.18 -9.81 -9.40
C ARG A 218 -19.14 -8.59 -10.31
N PRO A 219 -19.73 -7.43 -9.96
CA PRO A 219 -19.62 -6.21 -10.77
C PRO A 219 -18.17 -5.74 -10.93
N VAL A 220 -17.35 -5.79 -9.86
CA VAL A 220 -15.95 -5.36 -9.88
C VAL A 220 -15.12 -6.24 -10.83
N LEU A 221 -15.38 -7.55 -10.88
CA LEU A 221 -14.63 -8.48 -11.75
C LEU A 221 -15.09 -8.46 -13.22
N LYS A 222 -16.04 -7.61 -13.60
CA LYS A 222 -16.50 -7.52 -14.99
C LYS A 222 -15.74 -6.47 -15.81
N GLY A 223 -15.66 -6.69 -17.10
CA GLY A 223 -15.19 -5.73 -18.08
C GLY A 223 -13.71 -5.37 -17.95
N ARG A 224 -13.39 -4.10 -18.13
CA ARG A 224 -11.99 -3.60 -18.09
C ARG A 224 -11.38 -3.66 -16.70
N LEU A 225 -12.18 -3.33 -15.67
CA LEU A 225 -11.73 -3.37 -14.28
C LEU A 225 -11.35 -4.80 -13.86
N GLY A 226 -12.16 -5.80 -14.21
CA GLY A 226 -11.85 -7.21 -13.93
C GLY A 226 -10.55 -7.67 -14.59
N ARG A 227 -10.32 -7.30 -15.87
CA ARG A 227 -9.05 -7.62 -16.56
C ARG A 227 -7.84 -6.94 -15.91
N LEU A 228 -7.99 -5.69 -15.46
CA LEU A 228 -6.96 -5.00 -14.71
C LEU A 228 -6.62 -5.76 -13.43
N LEU A 229 -7.62 -6.12 -12.62
CA LEU A 229 -7.43 -6.82 -11.35
C LEU A 229 -6.83 -8.23 -11.55
N ILE A 230 -7.12 -8.91 -12.66
CA ILE A 230 -6.41 -10.16 -12.99
C ILE A 230 -4.93 -9.89 -13.21
N GLY A 231 -4.55 -8.85 -13.97
CA GLY A 231 -3.15 -8.48 -14.16
C GLY A 231 -2.45 -8.11 -12.85
N VAL A 232 -3.13 -7.37 -11.98
CA VAL A 232 -2.64 -7.05 -10.63
C VAL A 232 -2.49 -8.32 -9.79
N THR A 233 -3.41 -9.28 -9.88
CA THR A 233 -3.28 -10.57 -9.16
C THR A 233 -2.01 -11.31 -9.57
N PHE A 234 -1.72 -11.36 -10.87
CA PHE A 234 -0.46 -11.96 -11.35
C PHE A 234 0.78 -11.24 -10.82
N PHE A 235 0.73 -9.91 -10.77
CA PHE A 235 1.82 -9.12 -10.17
C PHE A 235 1.97 -9.43 -8.68
N GLU A 236 0.90 -9.42 -7.90
CA GLU A 236 0.95 -9.59 -6.46
C GLU A 236 1.37 -11.00 -6.03
N VAL A 237 1.06 -12.04 -6.83
CA VAL A 237 1.59 -13.40 -6.60
C VAL A 237 3.10 -13.49 -6.86
N GLY A 238 3.66 -12.53 -7.58
CA GLY A 238 5.12 -12.37 -7.74
C GLY A 238 5.72 -11.27 -6.87
N ASN A 239 4.91 -10.48 -6.15
CA ASN A 239 5.37 -9.35 -5.35
C ASN A 239 5.69 -9.80 -3.92
N VAL A 240 6.96 -10.12 -3.68
CA VAL A 240 7.43 -10.62 -2.39
C VAL A 240 7.61 -9.51 -1.36
N ALA A 241 7.41 -9.84 -0.09
CA ALA A 241 7.65 -8.91 1.01
C ALA A 241 9.11 -8.41 1.03
N ALA A 242 9.29 -7.13 1.32
CA ALA A 242 10.60 -6.49 1.35
C ALA A 242 11.60 -7.16 2.33
N THR A 243 11.09 -7.86 3.34
CA THR A 243 11.91 -8.65 4.27
C THR A 243 12.74 -9.73 3.59
N LEU A 244 12.25 -10.34 2.50
CA LEU A 244 13.03 -11.29 1.71
C LEU A 244 14.12 -10.61 0.87
N LEU A 245 13.91 -9.37 0.43
CA LEU A 245 14.95 -8.58 -0.22
C LEU A 245 16.08 -8.23 0.76
N ILE A 246 15.70 -7.81 1.99
CA ILE A 246 16.64 -7.54 3.08
C ILE A 246 17.43 -8.82 3.43
N LEU A 247 16.73 -9.95 3.58
CA LEU A 247 17.37 -11.25 3.84
C LEU A 247 18.40 -11.59 2.76
N ARG A 248 18.02 -11.42 1.47
CA ARG A 248 18.92 -11.67 0.33
C ARG A 248 20.19 -10.85 0.41
N ALA A 249 20.05 -9.54 0.64
CA ALA A 249 21.21 -8.66 0.77
C ALA A 249 22.08 -9.03 1.98
N THR A 250 21.44 -9.34 3.12
CA THR A 250 22.15 -9.75 4.34
C THR A 250 22.98 -11.01 4.08
N GLU A 251 22.40 -12.05 3.48
CA GLU A 251 23.10 -13.30 3.17
C GLU A 251 24.30 -13.06 2.22
N GLN A 252 24.10 -12.27 1.17
CA GLN A 252 25.16 -12.00 0.19
C GLN A 252 26.32 -11.20 0.79
N LEU A 253 26.02 -10.20 1.62
CA LEU A 253 27.04 -9.34 2.24
C LEU A 253 27.72 -9.98 3.45
N THR A 254 27.11 -10.98 4.09
CA THR A 254 27.66 -11.64 5.30
C THR A 254 28.98 -12.31 5.04
N THR A 255 29.19 -12.86 3.84
CA THR A 255 30.43 -13.56 3.45
C THR A 255 31.66 -12.65 3.59
N ASP A 256 31.54 -11.37 3.17
CA ASP A 256 32.68 -10.46 3.14
C ASP A 256 32.73 -9.53 4.38
N LEU A 257 31.58 -9.22 5.01
CA LEU A 257 31.49 -8.17 6.03
C LEU A 257 31.11 -8.67 7.42
N GLY A 258 30.69 -9.93 7.55
CA GLY A 258 30.11 -10.47 8.77
C GLY A 258 28.65 -10.03 8.96
N LEU A 259 27.90 -10.76 9.78
CA LEU A 259 26.44 -10.64 9.91
C LEU A 259 25.98 -9.24 10.35
N ASP A 260 26.63 -8.65 11.36
CA ASP A 260 26.18 -7.36 11.93
C ASP A 260 26.28 -6.23 10.90
N ARG A 261 27.42 -6.13 10.20
CA ARG A 261 27.61 -5.10 9.17
C ARG A 261 26.72 -5.35 7.95
N ALA A 262 26.59 -6.59 7.53
CA ALA A 262 25.71 -6.99 6.43
C ALA A 262 24.24 -6.59 6.70
N THR A 263 23.75 -6.85 7.92
CA THR A 263 22.40 -6.48 8.33
C THR A 263 22.18 -4.97 8.29
N VAL A 264 23.11 -4.20 8.85
CA VAL A 264 23.02 -2.73 8.84
C VAL A 264 23.00 -2.18 7.41
N LEU A 265 23.86 -2.70 6.53
CA LEU A 265 23.90 -2.26 5.13
C LEU A 265 22.65 -2.68 4.36
N ALA A 266 22.11 -3.87 4.58
CA ALA A 266 20.86 -4.32 3.98
C ALA A 266 19.68 -3.41 4.38
N LEU A 267 19.63 -2.94 5.64
CA LEU A 267 18.63 -1.97 6.08
C LEU A 267 18.82 -0.59 5.42
N PHE A 268 20.05 -0.14 5.20
CA PHE A 268 20.31 1.09 4.41
C PHE A 268 19.89 0.94 2.95
N LEU A 269 20.13 -0.22 2.32
CA LEU A 269 19.62 -0.50 0.98
C LEU A 269 18.09 -0.45 0.93
N TYR A 270 17.42 -1.01 1.93
CA TYR A 270 15.96 -0.93 2.07
C TYR A 270 15.46 0.50 2.32
N ALA A 271 16.18 1.31 3.10
CA ALA A 271 15.86 2.73 3.23
C ALA A 271 15.96 3.45 1.86
N GLY A 272 16.95 3.12 1.05
CA GLY A 272 17.07 3.59 -0.33
C GLY A 272 15.87 3.17 -1.21
N TYR A 273 15.42 1.92 -1.09
CA TYR A 273 14.20 1.44 -1.73
C TYR A 273 12.97 2.31 -1.40
N ASN A 274 12.71 2.56 -0.12
CA ASN A 274 11.56 3.38 0.30
C ASN A 274 11.69 4.84 -0.15
N LEU A 275 12.90 5.39 -0.14
CA LEU A 275 13.16 6.74 -0.64
C LEU A 275 12.87 6.85 -2.14
N THR A 276 13.34 5.90 -2.94
CA THR A 276 13.07 5.88 -4.38
C THR A 276 11.61 5.60 -4.68
N ALA A 277 10.90 4.78 -3.89
CA ALA A 277 9.45 4.60 -3.98
C ALA A 277 8.70 5.92 -3.78
N THR A 278 9.07 6.66 -2.72
CA THR A 278 8.52 8.00 -2.44
C THR A 278 8.72 8.95 -3.62
N LEU A 279 9.96 9.08 -4.08
CA LEU A 279 10.32 10.01 -5.16
C LEU A 279 9.69 9.62 -6.51
N ALA A 280 9.61 8.32 -6.82
CA ALA A 280 9.07 7.80 -8.06
C ALA A 280 7.54 7.91 -8.17
N SER A 281 6.81 7.93 -7.06
CA SER A 281 5.36 8.07 -7.05
C SER A 281 4.87 9.38 -7.71
N PHE A 282 5.64 10.47 -7.58
CA PHE A 282 5.31 11.75 -8.23
C PHE A 282 5.37 11.70 -9.77
N PRO A 283 6.50 11.29 -10.40
CA PRO A 283 6.57 11.18 -11.85
C PRO A 283 5.63 10.09 -12.38
N ALA A 284 5.44 8.97 -11.67
CA ALA A 284 4.50 7.92 -12.05
C ALA A 284 3.07 8.48 -12.17
N GLY A 285 2.63 9.29 -11.19
CA GLY A 285 1.33 9.94 -11.20
C GLY A 285 1.18 10.93 -12.36
N ARG A 286 2.20 11.76 -12.59
CA ARG A 286 2.20 12.71 -13.73
C ARG A 286 2.17 12.00 -15.08
N LEU A 287 2.94 10.94 -15.24
CA LEU A 287 3.00 10.15 -16.46
C LEU A 287 1.66 9.45 -16.70
N SER A 288 1.06 8.89 -15.66
CA SER A 288 -0.26 8.26 -15.69
C SER A 288 -1.32 9.23 -16.27
N ASP A 289 -1.36 10.47 -15.77
CA ASP A 289 -2.31 11.47 -16.25
C ASP A 289 -2.00 11.96 -17.68
N ARG A 290 -0.71 12.19 -18.00
CA ARG A 290 -0.29 12.67 -19.33
C ARG A 290 -0.57 11.69 -20.46
N LEU A 291 -0.50 10.40 -20.19
CA LEU A 291 -0.77 9.36 -21.18
C LEU A 291 -2.28 9.15 -21.44
N GLY A 292 -3.16 9.88 -20.76
CA GLY A 292 -4.60 9.88 -20.98
C GLY A 292 -5.28 8.54 -20.66
N SER A 293 -6.34 8.22 -21.39
CA SER A 293 -7.11 6.99 -21.18
C SER A 293 -6.26 5.74 -21.41
N GLY A 294 -5.87 5.06 -20.36
CA GLY A 294 -4.94 3.92 -20.39
C GLY A 294 -3.53 4.27 -19.91
N GLY A 295 -3.29 5.51 -19.51
CA GLY A 295 -2.04 5.95 -18.88
C GLY A 295 -1.70 5.15 -17.63
N PRO A 296 -2.64 4.96 -16.68
CA PRO A 296 -2.37 4.15 -15.51
C PRO A 296 -1.90 2.72 -15.83
N GLN A 297 -2.53 2.05 -16.82
CA GLN A 297 -2.13 0.69 -17.20
C GLN A 297 -0.74 0.63 -17.84
N ARG A 298 -0.36 1.66 -18.61
CA ARG A 298 0.99 1.73 -19.20
C ARG A 298 2.05 1.96 -18.13
N VAL A 299 1.77 2.82 -17.15
CA VAL A 299 2.65 3.07 -16.00
C VAL A 299 2.78 1.81 -15.15
N LEU A 300 1.68 1.10 -14.91
CA LEU A 300 1.68 -0.20 -14.23
C LEU A 300 2.56 -1.22 -14.96
N LEU A 301 2.42 -1.34 -16.28
CA LEU A 301 3.23 -2.24 -17.09
C LEU A 301 4.73 -1.91 -16.97
N VAL A 302 5.10 -0.64 -17.02
CA VAL A 302 6.49 -0.20 -16.85
C VAL A 302 7.00 -0.58 -15.46
N GLY A 303 6.23 -0.34 -14.39
CA GLY A 303 6.58 -0.73 -13.04
C GLY A 303 6.81 -2.24 -12.88
N VAL A 304 5.93 -3.06 -13.45
CA VAL A 304 6.05 -4.53 -13.44
C VAL A 304 7.32 -5.01 -14.16
N LEU A 305 7.65 -4.40 -15.31
CA LEU A 305 8.89 -4.72 -16.04
C LEU A 305 10.15 -4.30 -15.27
N MET A 306 10.10 -3.15 -14.57
CA MET A 306 11.18 -2.74 -13.68
C MET A 306 11.38 -3.74 -12.52
N PHE A 307 10.29 -4.28 -11.94
CA PHE A 307 10.38 -5.35 -10.95
C PHE A 307 11.01 -6.61 -11.50
N ALA A 308 10.67 -7.03 -12.73
CA ALA A 308 11.31 -8.18 -13.37
C ALA A 308 12.83 -7.99 -13.46
N ILE A 309 13.28 -6.80 -13.86
CA ILE A 309 14.72 -6.47 -13.95
C ILE A 309 15.36 -6.44 -12.55
N ALA A 310 14.70 -5.85 -11.56
CA ALA A 310 15.20 -5.82 -10.19
C ALA A 310 15.36 -7.25 -9.62
N TYR A 311 14.38 -8.12 -9.83
CA TYR A 311 14.46 -9.51 -9.38
C TYR A 311 15.52 -10.32 -10.09
N LEU A 312 15.81 -10.04 -11.37
CA LEU A 312 16.99 -10.60 -12.05
C LEU A 312 18.29 -10.14 -11.38
N GLY A 313 18.37 -8.89 -10.93
CA GLY A 313 19.49 -8.40 -10.14
C GLY A 313 19.65 -9.15 -8.81
N PHE A 314 18.55 -9.36 -8.06
CA PHE A 314 18.57 -10.15 -6.82
C PHE A 314 18.85 -11.64 -7.03
N ALA A 315 18.58 -12.19 -8.22
CA ALA A 315 18.90 -13.58 -8.56
C ALA A 315 20.40 -13.82 -8.68
N THR A 316 21.20 -12.79 -8.87
CA THR A 316 22.68 -12.92 -8.94
C THR A 316 23.27 -13.20 -7.56
N ASN A 317 24.48 -13.76 -7.52
CA ASN A 317 25.23 -14.05 -6.28
C ASN A 317 26.36 -13.02 -6.08
N SER A 318 26.05 -11.72 -6.18
CA SER A 318 27.04 -10.67 -6.00
C SER A 318 27.16 -10.26 -4.54
N THR A 319 28.39 -10.22 -4.00
CA THR A 319 28.70 -9.68 -2.67
C THR A 319 29.02 -8.17 -2.71
N ASN A 320 29.02 -7.57 -3.90
CA ASN A 320 29.33 -6.15 -4.07
C ASN A 320 28.11 -5.28 -3.73
N ILE A 321 28.24 -4.45 -2.69
CA ILE A 321 27.17 -3.55 -2.23
C ILE A 321 26.69 -2.57 -3.31
N TRP A 322 27.58 -2.08 -4.16
CA TRP A 322 27.22 -1.16 -5.24
C TRP A 322 26.39 -1.85 -6.32
N PHE A 323 26.64 -3.14 -6.55
CA PHE A 323 25.80 -3.94 -7.43
C PHE A 323 24.42 -4.19 -6.81
N LEU A 324 24.34 -4.47 -5.50
CA LEU A 324 23.07 -4.68 -4.78
C LEU A 324 22.23 -3.41 -4.67
N LEU A 325 22.88 -2.25 -4.62
CA LEU A 325 22.17 -0.97 -4.56
C LEU A 325 21.25 -0.78 -5.79
N ALA A 326 21.68 -1.17 -6.98
CA ALA A 326 20.92 -0.99 -8.21
C ALA A 326 19.55 -1.71 -8.18
N PRO A 327 19.43 -3.02 -7.88
CA PRO A 327 18.12 -3.68 -7.79
C PRO A 327 17.26 -3.15 -6.64
N PHE A 328 17.83 -2.73 -5.51
CA PHE A 328 17.05 -2.09 -4.43
C PHE A 328 16.43 -0.76 -4.87
N LEU A 329 17.21 0.13 -5.47
CA LEU A 329 16.70 1.42 -5.95
C LEU A 329 15.69 1.22 -7.09
N LEU A 330 15.96 0.28 -8.01
CA LEU A 330 15.04 -0.03 -9.10
C LEU A 330 13.73 -0.62 -8.60
N ALA A 331 13.77 -1.53 -7.63
CA ALA A 331 12.56 -2.10 -7.02
C ALA A 331 11.74 -1.01 -6.28
N GLY A 332 12.42 -0.05 -5.64
CA GLY A 332 11.75 1.11 -5.05
C GLY A 332 11.07 2.00 -6.11
N VAL A 333 11.74 2.31 -7.20
CA VAL A 333 11.10 3.02 -8.33
C VAL A 333 9.91 2.22 -8.86
N ALA A 334 10.08 0.90 -9.03
CA ALA A 334 9.04 0.02 -9.54
C ALA A 334 7.79 0.01 -8.67
N ILE A 335 7.92 -0.09 -7.34
CA ILE A 335 6.77 -0.09 -6.43
C ILE A 335 6.05 1.27 -6.44
N GLY A 336 6.78 2.39 -6.50
CA GLY A 336 6.19 3.72 -6.64
C GLY A 336 5.35 3.86 -7.91
N PHE A 337 5.79 3.26 -9.02
CA PHE A 337 5.04 3.20 -10.29
C PHE A 337 3.80 2.30 -10.16
N VAL A 338 3.97 1.10 -9.64
CA VAL A 338 2.89 0.10 -9.54
C VAL A 338 1.78 0.60 -8.63
N GLU A 339 2.07 0.94 -7.38
CA GLU A 339 1.04 1.35 -6.41
C GLU A 339 0.29 2.61 -6.86
N THR A 340 0.99 3.60 -7.41
CA THR A 340 0.37 4.79 -7.96
C THR A 340 -0.57 4.44 -9.11
N ALA A 341 -0.12 3.59 -10.03
CA ALA A 341 -0.86 3.23 -11.23
C ALA A 341 -2.07 2.34 -10.95
N GLU A 342 -1.95 1.38 -10.03
CA GLU A 342 -3.06 0.50 -9.61
C GLU A 342 -4.21 1.31 -9.04
N HIS A 343 -3.92 2.19 -8.09
CA HIS A 343 -4.92 3.02 -7.46
C HIS A 343 -5.56 4.01 -8.45
N ALA A 344 -4.77 4.65 -9.31
CA ALA A 344 -5.29 5.53 -10.36
C ALA A 344 -6.13 4.77 -11.38
N ALA A 345 -5.73 3.55 -11.76
CA ALA A 345 -6.48 2.71 -12.70
C ALA A 345 -7.82 2.25 -12.14
N VAL A 346 -7.85 1.84 -10.87
CA VAL A 346 -9.10 1.47 -10.18
C VAL A 346 -10.01 2.69 -10.06
N ALA A 347 -9.49 3.85 -9.65
CA ALA A 347 -10.28 5.09 -9.58
C ALA A 347 -10.91 5.46 -10.92
N ALA A 348 -10.15 5.31 -12.01
CA ALA A 348 -10.59 5.69 -13.37
C ALA A 348 -11.59 4.68 -13.97
N GLN A 349 -11.54 3.39 -13.59
CA GLN A 349 -12.36 2.35 -14.20
C GLN A 349 -13.55 1.91 -13.34
N ALA A 350 -13.47 2.07 -12.03
CA ALA A 350 -14.56 1.71 -11.14
C ALA A 350 -15.67 2.76 -11.18
N PRO A 351 -16.92 2.37 -11.50
CA PRO A 351 -18.08 3.22 -11.28
C PRO A 351 -18.13 3.70 -9.83
N GLU A 352 -18.65 4.91 -9.61
CA GLU A 352 -18.71 5.52 -8.28
C GLU A 352 -19.43 4.63 -7.25
N GLU A 353 -20.44 3.88 -7.72
CA GLU A 353 -21.29 3.01 -6.92
C GLU A 353 -20.57 1.82 -6.30
N ILE A 354 -19.49 1.36 -6.92
CA ILE A 354 -18.72 0.17 -6.51
C ILE A 354 -17.24 0.49 -6.29
N ARG A 355 -16.89 1.76 -6.21
CA ARG A 355 -15.49 2.21 -6.08
C ARG A 355 -14.85 1.75 -4.79
N GLY A 356 -15.59 1.81 -3.68
CA GLY A 356 -15.13 1.28 -2.41
C GLY A 356 -14.87 -0.22 -2.46
N SER A 357 -15.82 -1.00 -3.01
CA SER A 357 -15.65 -2.45 -3.24
C SER A 357 -14.47 -2.76 -4.16
N ALA A 358 -14.24 -1.93 -5.19
CA ALA A 358 -13.09 -2.10 -6.09
C ALA A 358 -11.75 -1.89 -5.36
N PHE A 359 -11.64 -0.85 -4.54
CA PHE A 359 -10.45 -0.64 -3.70
C PHE A 359 -10.31 -1.69 -2.61
N GLY A 360 -11.42 -2.16 -2.03
CA GLY A 360 -11.40 -3.25 -1.06
C GLY A 360 -10.89 -4.56 -1.66
N LEU A 361 -11.34 -4.89 -2.89
CA LEU A 361 -10.87 -6.08 -3.61
C LEU A 361 -9.41 -5.93 -4.04
N LEU A 362 -8.98 -4.75 -4.55
CA LEU A 362 -7.59 -4.47 -4.85
C LEU A 362 -6.71 -4.72 -3.61
N ALA A 363 -7.07 -4.14 -2.48
CA ALA A 363 -6.29 -4.27 -1.24
C ALA A 363 -6.27 -5.71 -0.69
N ALA A 364 -7.34 -6.49 -0.91
CA ALA A 364 -7.37 -7.92 -0.58
C ALA A 364 -6.43 -8.73 -1.50
N ILE A 365 -6.44 -8.45 -2.81
CA ILE A 365 -5.53 -9.06 -3.78
C ILE A 365 -4.09 -8.75 -3.41
N GLN A 366 -3.74 -7.51 -3.09
CA GLN A 366 -2.42 -7.10 -2.64
C GLN A 366 -1.98 -7.88 -1.38
N SER A 367 -2.82 -7.95 -0.36
CA SER A 367 -2.47 -8.64 0.89
C SER A 367 -2.32 -10.15 0.72
N LEU A 368 -3.26 -10.81 0.04
CA LEU A 368 -3.23 -12.26 -0.16
C LEU A 368 -2.15 -12.66 -1.17
N GLY A 369 -1.96 -11.86 -2.23
CA GLY A 369 -0.93 -12.10 -3.24
C GLY A 369 0.46 -11.99 -2.64
N ASN A 370 0.75 -10.92 -1.89
CA ASN A 370 2.03 -10.72 -1.22
C ASN A 370 2.33 -11.84 -0.19
N LEU A 371 1.31 -12.27 0.58
CA LEU A 371 1.45 -13.40 1.50
C LEU A 371 1.79 -14.70 0.73
N ALA A 372 1.08 -15.00 -0.34
CA ALA A 372 1.31 -16.18 -1.16
C ALA A 372 2.70 -16.13 -1.83
N ALA A 373 3.06 -14.98 -2.42
CA ALA A 373 4.38 -14.75 -3.02
C ALA A 373 5.50 -15.03 -2.03
N SER A 374 5.40 -14.44 -0.83
CA SER A 374 6.42 -14.57 0.21
C SER A 374 6.52 -15.98 0.76
N ALA A 375 5.39 -16.66 0.97
CA ALA A 375 5.37 -18.05 1.44
C ALA A 375 5.98 -19.01 0.42
N ILE A 376 5.58 -18.90 -0.86
CA ILE A 376 6.07 -19.77 -1.93
C ILE A 376 7.55 -19.48 -2.22
N ALA A 377 7.93 -18.21 -2.34
CA ALA A 377 9.32 -17.83 -2.56
C ALA A 377 10.22 -18.28 -1.40
N GLY A 378 9.77 -18.11 -0.14
CA GLY A 378 10.49 -18.59 1.04
C GLY A 378 10.66 -20.11 1.06
N LEU A 379 9.64 -20.85 0.61
CA LEU A 379 9.72 -22.31 0.50
C LEU A 379 10.72 -22.74 -0.59
N ILE A 380 10.66 -22.12 -1.78
CA ILE A 380 11.63 -22.38 -2.87
C ILE A 380 13.05 -21.99 -2.42
N TRP A 381 13.21 -20.90 -1.70
CA TRP A 381 14.48 -20.46 -1.14
C TRP A 381 15.10 -21.53 -0.24
N THR A 382 14.30 -22.09 0.66
CA THR A 382 14.77 -23.10 1.64
C THR A 382 15.02 -24.46 1.00
N LEU A 383 14.15 -24.90 0.07
CA LEU A 383 14.21 -26.25 -0.50
C LEU A 383 15.09 -26.36 -1.75
N VAL A 384 15.30 -25.26 -2.47
CA VAL A 384 16.05 -25.25 -3.71
C VAL A 384 17.22 -24.25 -3.65
N SER A 385 16.94 -22.95 -3.73
CA SER A 385 17.95 -21.89 -3.56
C SER A 385 17.29 -20.49 -3.57
N PRO A 386 17.97 -19.47 -3.03
CA PRO A 386 17.56 -18.07 -3.17
C PRO A 386 17.43 -17.62 -4.64
N THR A 387 18.36 -18.01 -5.46
CA THR A 387 18.35 -17.70 -6.92
C THR A 387 17.12 -18.29 -7.61
N ALA A 388 16.74 -19.53 -7.31
CA ALA A 388 15.54 -20.15 -7.85
C ALA A 388 14.25 -19.41 -7.41
N ALA A 389 14.19 -18.95 -6.17
CA ALA A 389 13.08 -18.14 -5.68
C ALA A 389 12.92 -16.85 -6.48
N PHE A 390 14.01 -16.12 -6.76
CA PHE A 390 13.94 -14.91 -7.58
C PHE A 390 13.58 -15.19 -9.05
N TYR A 391 14.02 -16.27 -9.67
CA TYR A 391 13.55 -16.64 -11.00
C TYR A 391 12.06 -16.99 -11.02
N TYR A 392 11.55 -17.65 -9.99
CA TYR A 392 10.10 -17.84 -9.82
C TYR A 392 9.36 -16.50 -9.81
N LEU A 393 9.84 -15.49 -9.04
CA LEU A 393 9.24 -14.15 -9.02
C LEU A 393 9.30 -13.47 -10.39
N VAL A 394 10.42 -13.59 -11.11
CA VAL A 394 10.56 -13.05 -12.48
C VAL A 394 9.51 -13.64 -13.42
N THR A 395 9.23 -14.95 -13.34
CA THR A 395 8.20 -15.57 -14.20
C THR A 395 6.82 -14.98 -13.97
N TRP A 396 6.47 -14.67 -12.71
CA TRP A 396 5.23 -13.98 -12.37
C TRP A 396 5.19 -12.54 -12.88
N MET A 397 6.30 -11.81 -12.78
CA MET A 397 6.38 -10.45 -13.34
C MET A 397 6.19 -10.46 -14.86
N ILE A 398 6.78 -11.40 -15.59
CA ILE A 398 6.60 -11.55 -17.03
C ILE A 398 5.14 -11.91 -17.35
N ALA A 399 4.55 -12.86 -16.62
CA ALA A 399 3.16 -13.24 -16.78
C ALA A 399 2.21 -12.05 -16.53
N ALA A 400 2.44 -11.28 -15.46
CA ALA A 400 1.70 -10.07 -15.16
C ALA A 400 1.82 -9.03 -16.29
N ALA A 401 3.04 -8.78 -16.79
CA ALA A 401 3.27 -7.85 -17.89
C ALA A 401 2.50 -8.24 -19.15
N ILE A 402 2.50 -9.54 -19.50
CA ILE A 402 1.73 -10.08 -20.63
C ILE A 402 0.24 -9.84 -20.44
N VAL A 403 -0.31 -10.22 -19.28
CA VAL A 403 -1.74 -10.07 -18.97
C VAL A 403 -2.17 -8.60 -19.02
N ILE A 404 -1.39 -7.69 -18.42
CA ILE A 404 -1.66 -6.26 -18.42
C ILE A 404 -1.62 -5.68 -19.84
N ALA A 405 -0.62 -6.06 -20.64
CA ALA A 405 -0.50 -5.62 -22.04
C ALA A 405 -1.69 -6.05 -22.89
N PHE A 406 -2.18 -7.30 -22.73
CA PHE A 406 -3.37 -7.79 -23.45
C PHE A 406 -4.69 -7.18 -22.91
N ALA A 407 -4.78 -6.91 -21.62
CA ALA A 407 -5.95 -6.26 -21.02
C ALA A 407 -6.21 -4.86 -21.59
N HIS A 408 -5.17 -4.20 -22.10
CA HIS A 408 -5.23 -2.86 -22.66
C HIS A 408 -5.79 -2.80 -24.10
N ARG A 409 -5.80 -3.93 -24.84
CA ARG A 409 -6.31 -3.93 -26.23
C ARG A 409 -7.80 -3.60 -26.22
N PRO A 410 -8.25 -2.62 -27.05
CA PRO A 410 -9.67 -2.42 -27.25
C PRO A 410 -10.24 -3.73 -27.80
N SER A 411 -11.36 -4.20 -27.21
CA SER A 411 -12.10 -5.31 -27.80
C SER A 411 -12.38 -4.95 -29.26
N LEU A 412 -11.80 -5.67 -30.20
CA LEU A 412 -12.24 -5.64 -31.58
C LEU A 412 -13.74 -5.97 -31.55
N ARG A 413 -14.57 -4.95 -31.62
CA ARG A 413 -15.99 -5.15 -31.92
C ARG A 413 -16.00 -5.78 -33.31
N ILE A 414 -16.20 -7.07 -33.37
CA ILE A 414 -16.75 -7.73 -34.56
C ILE A 414 -18.09 -7.03 -34.73
N LYS A 415 -18.15 -6.11 -35.73
CA LYS A 415 -19.46 -5.59 -36.19
C LYS A 415 -20.25 -6.75 -36.69
N PRO A 416 -21.52 -6.86 -36.30
CA PRO A 416 -22.42 -7.83 -36.86
C PRO A 416 -22.65 -7.58 -38.37
#